data_7ee11c8c96f07a7fcaed8c74d8ad20dd
#
_entry.id   7ee11c8c96f07a7fcaed8c74d8ad20dd
#
_cell.length_a   1.000
_cell.length_b   1.000
_cell.length_c   1.000
_cell.angle_alpha   90.00
_cell.angle_beta   90.00
_cell.angle_gamma   90.00
#
_symmetry.space_group_name_H-M   'P 1'
#
loop_
_entity.id
_entity.type
_entity.pdbx_description
1 polymer ?
#
loop_
_entity_poly.entity_id
_entity_poly.type
_entity_poly.pdbx_seq_one_letter_code
_entity_poly.pdbx_strand_id
1 'polypeptide(L)'
;MTTTHKILFAFDSFKGCLSSAEVGKVAAEGAEQEKVEVLNVSDGGDGMLSAFCQAYRAEQVSCNCHDALMRPIRAAYGLVGDMAIIETAQACGLSLLESNERDAVGGTSYGVGELLIDALDRGARRFIIGLGGTATTDGGFGMLKALYVHAGPAAFFDTYLPRLRNECSWTLASDVRNPLYGPQGAAAVFAPQKGATPAEVVHLDARLQRLAQHAARRMGHDCSMLPGAGAAGGLGYAFLQYFGAQMQSGADLLLDALDFDTRLRDAALVITGEGSADKQTLMGKLPWHVLQRAQKAHVPCCLLAGEVSNREELLKAGFREALCIHPAGLSKEEQLRTEVTKNNLSLTTSQLLTRFFNAEIKE
;
A
#
# COMPACT_ATOMS: atom_id res chain seq x y z
N MET A 1 -2.39 -8.15 42.49
CA MET A 1 -1.43 -7.83 41.42
C MET A 1 -2.27 -7.71 40.15
N THR A 2 -2.43 -6.55 39.58
CA THR A 2 -3.12 -6.37 38.30
C THR A 2 -2.27 -7.05 37.21
N THR A 3 -2.82 -8.07 36.59
CA THR A 3 -2.17 -8.75 35.46
C THR A 3 -2.11 -7.78 34.30
N THR A 4 -0.92 -7.36 33.91
CA THR A 4 -0.73 -6.49 32.75
C THR A 4 -0.77 -7.34 31.48
N HIS A 5 -1.71 -7.06 30.59
CA HIS A 5 -1.89 -7.80 29.34
C HIS A 5 -1.10 -7.15 28.22
N LYS A 6 -0.57 -7.97 27.32
CA LYS A 6 0.07 -7.45 26.09
C LYS A 6 -1.00 -7.21 25.03
N ILE A 7 -1.06 -5.98 24.53
CA ILE A 7 -1.98 -5.56 23.46
C ILE A 7 -1.17 -5.13 22.24
N LEU A 8 -1.52 -5.64 21.08
CA LEU A 8 -0.94 -5.21 19.80
C LEU A 8 -1.86 -4.20 19.12
N PHE A 9 -1.29 -3.09 18.70
CA PHE A 9 -1.95 -2.08 17.88
C PHE A 9 -1.38 -2.12 16.45
N ALA A 10 -2.26 -2.32 15.46
CA ALA A 10 -1.91 -2.39 14.05
C ALA A 10 -2.94 -1.60 13.24
N PHE A 11 -2.82 -0.27 13.22
CA PHE A 11 -3.75 0.62 12.56
C PHE A 11 -3.27 1.06 11.18
N ASP A 12 -4.16 1.12 10.22
CA ASP A 12 -3.97 1.91 9.00
C ASP A 12 -4.15 3.41 9.30
N SER A 13 -3.78 4.25 8.35
CA SER A 13 -4.00 5.69 8.43
C SER A 13 -5.50 6.04 8.47
N PHE A 14 -5.84 7.07 9.23
CA PHE A 14 -7.15 7.70 9.12
C PHE A 14 -7.04 8.79 8.06
N LYS A 15 -7.27 8.37 6.78
CA LYS A 15 -7.02 9.19 5.59
C LYS A 15 -7.58 10.60 5.72
N GLY A 16 -6.73 11.59 5.45
CA GLY A 16 -7.09 13.01 5.57
C GLY A 16 -7.06 13.57 7.00
N CYS A 17 -6.68 12.76 8.02
CA CYS A 17 -6.66 13.18 9.41
C CYS A 17 -5.39 12.79 10.16
N LEU A 18 -5.09 11.50 10.29
CA LEU A 18 -3.94 10.98 11.05
C LEU A 18 -3.18 9.92 10.25
N SER A 19 -1.86 9.95 10.30
CA SER A 19 -1.01 8.86 9.82
C SER A 19 -1.16 7.61 10.69
N SER A 20 -0.81 6.44 10.17
CA SER A 20 -0.82 5.16 10.90
C SER A 20 -0.03 5.25 12.23
N ALA A 21 1.15 5.86 12.20
CA ALA A 21 1.98 6.04 13.38
C ALA A 21 1.31 6.93 14.46
N GLU A 22 0.63 8.01 14.04
CA GLU A 22 -0.11 8.88 14.95
C GLU A 22 -1.33 8.17 15.54
N VAL A 23 -2.09 7.42 14.72
CA VAL A 23 -3.22 6.61 15.19
C VAL A 23 -2.77 5.63 16.26
N GLY A 24 -1.71 4.86 15.98
CA GLY A 24 -1.17 3.90 16.94
C GLY A 24 -0.70 4.53 18.26
N LYS A 25 -0.02 5.68 18.18
CA LYS A 25 0.43 6.43 19.36
C LYS A 25 -0.73 6.91 20.20
N VAL A 26 -1.73 7.52 19.58
CA VAL A 26 -2.91 8.06 20.29
C VAL A 26 -3.76 6.94 20.90
N ALA A 27 -3.92 5.81 20.21
CA ALA A 27 -4.57 4.65 20.77
C ALA A 27 -3.83 4.10 21.99
N ALA A 28 -2.48 4.12 21.97
CA ALA A 28 -1.66 3.70 23.10
C ALA A 28 -1.85 4.60 24.35
N GLU A 29 -2.10 5.89 24.17
CA GLU A 29 -2.44 6.82 25.26
C GLU A 29 -3.74 6.41 25.98
N GLY A 30 -4.68 5.77 25.27
CA GLY A 30 -5.91 5.21 25.86
C GLY A 30 -5.71 3.88 26.60
N ALA A 31 -4.50 3.32 26.59
CA ALA A 31 -4.14 2.01 27.14
C ALA A 31 -3.01 2.05 28.17
N GLU A 32 -2.86 3.14 28.91
CA GLU A 32 -1.73 3.40 29.81
C GLU A 32 -1.49 2.34 30.90
N GLN A 33 -2.50 1.53 31.24
CA GLN A 33 -2.40 0.48 32.27
C GLN A 33 -1.91 -0.86 31.72
N GLU A 34 -1.77 -0.99 30.39
CA GLU A 34 -1.47 -2.24 29.71
C GLU A 34 -0.09 -2.19 29.04
N LYS A 35 0.45 -3.38 28.73
CA LYS A 35 1.68 -3.48 27.94
C LYS A 35 1.34 -3.36 26.47
N VAL A 36 1.53 -2.19 25.90
CA VAL A 36 1.17 -1.90 24.51
C VAL A 36 2.38 -2.04 23.60
N GLU A 37 2.18 -2.69 22.45
CA GLU A 37 3.11 -2.70 21.33
C GLU A 37 2.41 -2.12 20.09
N VAL A 38 2.88 -0.96 19.61
CA VAL A 38 2.36 -0.30 18.41
C VAL A 38 3.17 -0.72 17.20
N LEU A 39 2.50 -1.28 16.20
CA LEU A 39 3.08 -1.65 14.92
C LEU A 39 2.71 -0.61 13.88
N ASN A 40 3.71 -0.03 13.24
CA ASN A 40 3.50 0.91 12.15
C ASN A 40 3.23 0.11 10.86
N VAL A 41 1.98 0.07 10.44
CA VAL A 41 1.51 -0.73 9.31
C VAL A 41 0.90 0.15 8.23
N SER A 42 0.83 -0.37 7.00
CA SER A 42 0.24 0.30 5.83
C SER A 42 -0.29 -0.75 4.86
N ASP A 43 -1.31 -0.41 4.10
CA ASP A 43 -1.90 -1.28 3.06
C ASP A 43 -1.10 -1.32 1.74
N GLY A 44 0.09 -0.70 1.69
CA GLY A 44 0.89 -0.58 0.46
C GLY A 44 0.59 0.69 -0.35
N GLY A 45 -0.25 1.58 0.19
CA GLY A 45 -0.51 2.93 -0.34
C GLY A 45 0.49 3.97 0.16
N ASP A 46 0.03 5.20 0.32
CA ASP A 46 0.84 6.32 0.80
C ASP A 46 1.50 6.01 2.15
N GLY A 47 2.81 6.26 2.25
CA GLY A 47 3.60 5.99 3.46
C GLY A 47 4.16 4.56 3.55
N MET A 48 3.96 3.74 2.53
CA MET A 48 4.52 2.39 2.46
C MET A 48 6.04 2.40 2.66
N LEU A 49 6.76 3.30 1.99
CA LEU A 49 8.22 3.39 2.09
C LEU A 49 8.67 3.54 3.55
N SER A 50 8.04 4.44 4.30
CA SER A 50 8.38 4.70 5.71
C SER A 50 8.14 3.45 6.58
N ALA A 51 6.98 2.80 6.41
CA ALA A 51 6.61 1.61 7.17
C ALA A 51 7.57 0.43 6.92
N PHE A 52 7.87 0.15 5.65
CA PHE A 52 8.82 -0.90 5.28
C PHE A 52 10.26 -0.58 5.69
N CYS A 53 10.70 0.69 5.54
CA CYS A 53 12.03 1.09 6.00
C CYS A 53 12.18 0.88 7.52
N GLN A 54 11.16 1.19 8.30
CA GLN A 54 11.17 0.93 9.73
C GLN A 54 11.19 -0.57 10.04
N ALA A 55 10.35 -1.37 9.37
CA ALA A 55 10.24 -2.81 9.59
C ALA A 55 11.55 -3.53 9.27
N TYR A 56 12.15 -3.21 8.12
CA TYR A 56 13.42 -3.83 7.68
C TYR A 56 14.67 -3.13 8.19
N ARG A 57 14.54 -2.01 8.93
CA ARG A 57 15.66 -1.12 9.31
C ARG A 57 16.48 -0.67 8.10
N ALA A 58 15.79 -0.37 7.01
CA ALA A 58 16.39 0.07 5.77
C ALA A 58 16.78 1.55 5.85
N GLU A 59 17.94 1.88 5.27
CA GLU A 59 18.37 3.26 5.07
C GLU A 59 17.55 3.89 3.95
N GLN A 60 17.11 5.14 4.13
CA GLN A 60 16.49 5.90 3.05
C GLN A 60 17.58 6.55 2.18
N VAL A 61 17.63 6.14 0.93
CA VAL A 61 18.54 6.67 -0.09
C VAL A 61 17.80 7.68 -0.94
N SER A 62 18.39 8.85 -1.14
CA SER A 62 17.85 9.88 -2.05
C SER A 62 18.45 9.72 -3.44
N CYS A 63 17.61 9.80 -4.46
CA CYS A 63 17.96 9.73 -5.87
C CYS A 63 17.42 10.95 -6.62
N ASN A 64 18.21 11.52 -7.52
CA ASN A 64 17.74 12.53 -8.47
C ASN A 64 17.03 11.79 -9.61
N CYS A 65 15.79 12.14 -9.87
CA CYS A 65 14.99 11.54 -10.91
C CYS A 65 13.99 12.56 -11.48
N HIS A 66 13.08 12.12 -12.33
CA HIS A 66 12.04 12.97 -12.90
C HIS A 66 10.65 12.57 -12.36
N ASP A 67 9.78 13.56 -12.21
CA ASP A 67 8.37 13.31 -11.88
C ASP A 67 7.57 12.83 -13.11
N ALA A 68 6.25 12.65 -12.93
CA ALA A 68 5.37 12.21 -13.99
C ALA A 68 5.28 13.20 -15.18
N LEU A 69 5.65 14.44 -15.00
CA LEU A 69 5.70 15.51 -16.02
C LEU A 69 7.13 15.79 -16.52
N MET A 70 8.08 14.90 -16.22
CA MET A 70 9.50 15.04 -16.57
C MET A 70 10.19 16.28 -15.94
N ARG A 71 9.70 16.77 -14.81
CA ARG A 71 10.39 17.78 -14.02
C ARG A 71 11.44 17.12 -13.12
N PRO A 72 12.65 17.67 -12.98
CA PRO A 72 13.65 17.11 -12.08
C PRO A 72 13.20 17.24 -10.63
N ILE A 73 13.25 16.11 -9.91
CA ILE A 73 12.90 16.01 -8.49
C ILE A 73 13.95 15.19 -7.75
N ARG A 74 13.86 15.22 -6.42
CA ARG A 74 14.59 14.32 -5.55
C ARG A 74 13.60 13.38 -4.88
N ALA A 75 13.66 12.09 -5.21
CA ALA A 75 12.86 11.03 -4.62
C ALA A 75 13.69 10.18 -3.67
N ALA A 76 13.02 9.35 -2.86
CA ALA A 76 13.69 8.45 -1.94
C ALA A 76 13.21 7.00 -2.14
N TYR A 77 14.07 6.05 -1.79
CA TYR A 77 13.74 4.63 -1.65
C TYR A 77 14.50 4.03 -0.47
N GLY A 78 14.05 2.87 0.03
CA GLY A 78 14.74 2.15 1.11
C GLY A 78 15.77 1.19 0.56
N LEU A 79 16.93 1.09 1.23
CA LEU A 79 17.97 0.12 0.90
C LEU A 79 18.43 -0.61 2.16
N VAL A 80 18.45 -1.95 2.12
CA VAL A 80 19.00 -2.78 3.18
C VAL A 80 19.66 -4.02 2.58
N GLY A 81 20.98 -4.12 2.72
CA GLY A 81 21.75 -5.17 2.05
C GLY A 81 21.56 -5.12 0.53
N ASP A 82 21.07 -6.19 -0.05
CA ASP A 82 20.74 -6.31 -1.47
C ASP A 82 19.26 -6.06 -1.80
N MET A 83 18.47 -5.58 -0.83
CA MET A 83 17.03 -5.32 -1.00
C MET A 83 16.75 -3.82 -1.12
N ALA A 84 16.02 -3.44 -2.19
CA ALA A 84 15.47 -2.10 -2.38
C ALA A 84 13.95 -2.10 -2.18
N ILE A 85 13.45 -1.09 -1.49
CA ILE A 85 12.03 -0.82 -1.25
C ILE A 85 11.67 0.46 -1.97
N ILE A 86 10.89 0.35 -3.05
CA ILE A 86 10.56 1.48 -3.92
C ILE A 86 9.05 1.69 -3.90
N GLU A 87 8.63 2.86 -3.44
CA GLU A 87 7.27 3.36 -3.59
C GLU A 87 7.21 4.18 -4.88
N THR A 88 6.49 3.69 -5.89
CA THR A 88 6.47 4.31 -7.22
C THR A 88 5.93 5.74 -7.20
N ALA A 89 5.09 6.07 -6.22
CA ALA A 89 4.58 7.42 -5.99
C ALA A 89 5.65 8.43 -5.59
N GLN A 90 6.81 8.00 -5.11
CA GLN A 90 7.94 8.90 -4.83
C GLN A 90 8.47 9.58 -6.11
N ALA A 91 8.33 8.91 -7.27
CA ALA A 91 8.73 9.49 -8.55
C ALA A 91 7.52 9.93 -9.39
N CYS A 92 6.43 9.15 -9.43
CA CYS A 92 5.30 9.48 -10.31
C CYS A 92 3.97 9.57 -9.56
N GLY A 93 3.99 10.09 -8.33
CA GLY A 93 2.83 10.20 -7.46
C GLY A 93 1.84 11.28 -7.86
N LEU A 94 0.54 11.04 -7.59
CA LEU A 94 -0.50 12.07 -7.71
C LEU A 94 -0.30 13.22 -6.72
N SER A 95 0.29 12.94 -5.56
CA SER A 95 0.59 13.94 -4.52
C SER A 95 1.69 14.94 -4.92
N LEU A 96 2.46 14.64 -5.97
CA LEU A 96 3.48 15.54 -6.52
C LEU A 96 2.90 16.57 -7.50
N LEU A 97 1.63 16.44 -7.85
CA LEU A 97 0.96 17.24 -8.87
C LEU A 97 -0.22 18.00 -8.27
N GLU A 98 -0.32 19.27 -8.63
CA GLU A 98 -1.54 20.03 -8.40
C GLU A 98 -2.70 19.46 -9.24
N SER A 99 -3.94 19.69 -8.82
CA SER A 99 -5.11 19.09 -9.50
C SER A 99 -5.21 19.51 -10.97
N ASN A 100 -4.76 20.72 -11.32
CA ASN A 100 -4.75 21.25 -12.68
C ASN A 100 -3.54 20.80 -13.52
N GLU A 101 -2.55 20.15 -12.90
CA GLU A 101 -1.36 19.59 -13.56
C GLU A 101 -1.55 18.10 -13.94
N ARG A 102 -2.64 17.47 -13.48
CA ARG A 102 -2.89 16.05 -13.73
C ARG A 102 -3.07 15.79 -15.22
N ASP A 103 -2.21 14.94 -15.75
CA ASP A 103 -2.23 14.52 -17.15
C ASP A 103 -2.13 12.99 -17.25
N ALA A 104 -3.27 12.34 -17.30
CA ALA A 104 -3.34 10.87 -17.42
C ALA A 104 -2.80 10.34 -18.76
N VAL A 105 -2.76 11.18 -19.80
CA VAL A 105 -2.33 10.80 -21.16
C VAL A 105 -0.83 10.98 -21.35
N GLY A 106 -0.29 12.13 -20.91
CA GLY A 106 1.12 12.49 -21.04
C GLY A 106 1.99 12.04 -19.88
N GLY A 107 1.39 11.78 -18.72
CA GLY A 107 2.13 11.35 -17.52
C GLY A 107 2.98 10.10 -17.76
N THR A 108 4.23 10.13 -17.28
CA THR A 108 5.22 9.07 -17.51
C THR A 108 5.76 8.46 -16.22
N SER A 109 6.02 7.17 -16.25
CA SER A 109 6.70 6.41 -15.18
C SER A 109 8.23 6.42 -15.29
N TYR A 110 8.81 7.35 -16.07
CA TYR A 110 10.26 7.39 -16.37
C TYR A 110 11.11 7.43 -15.09
N GLY A 111 10.76 8.29 -14.12
CA GLY A 111 11.46 8.41 -12.85
C GLY A 111 11.48 7.13 -12.01
N VAL A 112 10.46 6.27 -12.14
CA VAL A 112 10.50 4.93 -11.51
C VAL A 112 11.66 4.11 -12.07
N GLY A 113 11.90 4.17 -13.38
CA GLY A 113 13.06 3.52 -14.00
C GLY A 113 14.39 4.08 -13.50
N GLU A 114 14.47 5.38 -13.25
CA GLU A 114 15.68 6.03 -12.67
C GLU A 114 15.93 5.56 -11.25
N LEU A 115 14.89 5.42 -10.41
CA LEU A 115 15.02 4.83 -9.06
C LEU A 115 15.52 3.38 -9.13
N LEU A 116 15.00 2.58 -10.07
CA LEU A 116 15.45 1.20 -10.27
C LEU A 116 16.93 1.15 -10.68
N ILE A 117 17.37 2.01 -11.57
CA ILE A 117 18.76 2.10 -12.03
C ILE A 117 19.68 2.42 -10.85
N ASP A 118 19.39 3.46 -10.08
CA ASP A 118 20.20 3.85 -8.91
C ASP A 118 20.29 2.70 -7.88
N ALA A 119 19.17 2.01 -7.60
CA ALA A 119 19.17 0.87 -6.70
C ALA A 119 19.98 -0.33 -7.23
N LEU A 120 19.87 -0.64 -8.53
CA LEU A 120 20.66 -1.70 -9.19
C LEU A 120 22.16 -1.40 -9.17
N ASP A 121 22.55 -0.16 -9.42
CA ASP A 121 23.94 0.30 -9.40
C ASP A 121 24.55 0.23 -7.99
N ARG A 122 23.70 0.39 -6.95
CA ARG A 122 24.10 0.16 -5.55
C ARG A 122 24.10 -1.32 -5.13
N GLY A 123 23.81 -2.21 -6.03
CA GLY A 123 23.88 -3.67 -5.80
C GLY A 123 22.58 -4.33 -5.38
N ALA A 124 21.44 -3.61 -5.41
CA ALA A 124 20.15 -4.25 -5.13
C ALA A 124 19.82 -5.35 -6.14
N ARG A 125 19.28 -6.46 -5.63
CA ARG A 125 18.83 -7.62 -6.42
C ARG A 125 17.44 -8.11 -5.98
N ARG A 126 16.99 -7.70 -4.82
CA ARG A 126 15.65 -7.98 -4.30
C ARG A 126 14.87 -6.69 -4.24
N PHE A 127 13.68 -6.67 -4.80
CA PHE A 127 12.87 -5.46 -4.90
C PHE A 127 11.48 -5.68 -4.31
N ILE A 128 11.06 -4.76 -3.43
CA ILE A 128 9.67 -4.59 -3.02
C ILE A 128 9.18 -3.29 -3.64
N ILE A 129 8.19 -3.38 -4.52
CA ILE A 129 7.68 -2.25 -5.30
C ILE A 129 6.25 -1.94 -4.90
N GLY A 130 6.02 -0.79 -4.29
CA GLY A 130 4.70 -0.27 -3.99
C GLY A 130 4.06 0.42 -5.19
N LEU A 131 2.86 -0.01 -5.54
CA LEU A 131 2.16 0.45 -6.75
C LEU A 131 1.04 1.46 -6.47
N GLY A 132 0.88 1.94 -5.24
CA GLY A 132 -0.16 2.92 -4.86
C GLY A 132 0.15 4.34 -5.34
N GLY A 133 -0.90 5.19 -5.41
CA GLY A 133 -0.78 6.65 -5.48
C GLY A 133 -0.23 7.26 -6.77
N THR A 134 -0.10 6.53 -7.89
CA THR A 134 0.55 7.02 -9.13
C THR A 134 -0.34 7.91 -10.00
N ALA A 135 0.27 8.89 -10.67
CA ALA A 135 -0.36 9.80 -11.63
C ALA A 135 -0.39 9.28 -13.08
N THR A 136 0.32 8.20 -13.38
CA THR A 136 0.58 7.75 -14.76
C THR A 136 -0.40 6.68 -15.24
N THR A 137 -0.61 6.58 -16.58
CA THR A 137 -1.36 5.51 -17.25
C THR A 137 -0.61 5.09 -18.53
N ASP A 138 0.69 4.93 -18.42
CA ASP A 138 1.58 4.65 -19.56
C ASP A 138 1.93 3.16 -19.74
N GLY A 139 1.35 2.26 -18.92
CA GLY A 139 1.64 0.83 -18.99
C GLY A 139 3.05 0.47 -18.53
N GLY A 140 3.72 1.35 -17.77
CA GLY A 140 5.11 1.21 -17.38
C GLY A 140 6.11 1.52 -18.50
N PHE A 141 5.63 2.08 -19.62
CA PHE A 141 6.49 2.38 -20.76
C PHE A 141 7.62 3.36 -20.42
N GLY A 142 7.34 4.39 -19.62
CA GLY A 142 8.38 5.35 -19.18
C GLY A 142 9.50 4.67 -18.39
N MET A 143 9.15 3.82 -17.44
CA MET A 143 10.10 3.01 -16.66
C MET A 143 10.99 2.16 -17.58
N LEU A 144 10.38 1.41 -18.50
CA LEU A 144 11.11 0.59 -19.47
C LEU A 144 12.00 1.45 -20.37
N LYS A 145 11.56 2.64 -20.77
CA LYS A 145 12.34 3.59 -21.57
C LYS A 145 13.59 4.06 -20.81
N ALA A 146 13.50 4.38 -19.52
CA ALA A 146 14.66 4.75 -18.74
C ALA A 146 15.69 3.61 -18.69
N LEU A 147 15.26 2.40 -18.41
CA LEU A 147 16.11 1.21 -18.41
C LEU A 147 16.71 0.92 -19.79
N TYR A 148 15.94 1.11 -20.85
CA TYR A 148 16.40 0.95 -22.23
C TYR A 148 17.51 1.96 -22.60
N VAL A 149 17.34 3.22 -22.21
CA VAL A 149 18.35 4.25 -22.43
C VAL A 149 19.62 3.95 -21.63
N HIS A 150 19.49 3.53 -20.39
CA HIS A 150 20.60 3.16 -19.52
C HIS A 150 21.40 1.97 -20.06
N ALA A 151 20.74 0.89 -20.46
CA ALA A 151 21.39 -0.32 -20.96
C ALA A 151 21.99 -0.15 -22.38
N GLY A 152 21.47 0.81 -23.14
CA GLY A 152 21.72 0.96 -24.55
C GLY A 152 20.84 0.05 -25.43
N PRO A 153 20.38 0.56 -26.60
CA PRO A 153 19.42 -0.13 -27.47
C PRO A 153 19.80 -1.55 -27.88
N ALA A 154 21.07 -1.78 -28.16
CA ALA A 154 21.58 -3.08 -28.60
C ALA A 154 21.58 -4.14 -27.48
N ALA A 155 21.74 -3.73 -26.24
CA ALA A 155 21.88 -4.66 -25.11
C ALA A 155 20.57 -4.92 -24.35
N PHE A 156 19.59 -4.03 -24.45
CA PHE A 156 18.43 -4.05 -23.56
C PHE A 156 17.66 -5.38 -23.57
N PHE A 157 17.23 -5.83 -24.74
CA PHE A 157 16.44 -7.05 -24.85
C PHE A 157 17.25 -8.34 -24.84
N ASP A 158 18.48 -8.29 -25.30
CA ASP A 158 19.29 -9.50 -25.52
C ASP A 158 20.11 -9.89 -24.26
N THR A 159 20.49 -8.91 -23.43
CA THR A 159 21.32 -9.15 -22.26
C THR A 159 20.80 -8.51 -20.98
N TYR A 160 20.40 -7.23 -21.02
CA TYR A 160 20.07 -6.49 -19.81
C TYR A 160 18.76 -6.95 -19.16
N LEU A 161 17.68 -7.02 -19.93
CA LEU A 161 16.38 -7.48 -19.44
C LEU A 161 16.39 -8.95 -18.99
N PRO A 162 16.97 -9.92 -19.72
CA PRO A 162 17.17 -11.29 -19.25
C PRO A 162 17.95 -11.36 -17.94
N ARG A 163 19.00 -10.53 -17.78
CA ARG A 163 19.76 -10.45 -16.54
C ARG A 163 18.88 -9.98 -15.37
N LEU A 164 18.14 -8.89 -15.54
CA LEU A 164 17.23 -8.39 -14.50
C LEU A 164 16.17 -9.43 -14.12
N ARG A 165 15.67 -10.18 -15.08
CA ARG A 165 14.67 -11.23 -14.84
C ARG A 165 15.24 -12.43 -14.08
N ASN A 166 16.50 -12.79 -14.33
CA ASN A 166 17.11 -14.00 -13.77
C ASN A 166 17.89 -13.74 -12.48
N GLU A 167 18.49 -12.56 -12.34
CA GLU A 167 19.34 -12.22 -11.20
C GLU A 167 18.62 -11.43 -10.11
N CYS A 168 17.43 -10.87 -10.42
CA CYS A 168 16.67 -10.10 -9.45
C CYS A 168 15.35 -10.77 -9.11
N SER A 169 14.89 -10.57 -7.87
CA SER A 169 13.54 -10.91 -7.45
C SER A 169 12.68 -9.64 -7.32
N TRP A 170 11.45 -9.71 -7.84
CA TRP A 170 10.55 -8.57 -7.94
C TRP A 170 9.24 -8.90 -7.24
N THR A 171 8.96 -8.25 -6.12
CA THR A 171 7.71 -8.38 -5.38
C THR A 171 6.93 -7.08 -5.49
N LEU A 172 5.71 -7.16 -5.98
CA LEU A 172 4.81 -6.02 -6.14
C LEU A 172 3.84 -5.98 -4.96
N ALA A 173 3.94 -4.96 -4.14
CA ALA A 173 3.05 -4.72 -3.02
C ALA A 173 1.80 -3.98 -3.51
N SER A 174 0.69 -4.71 -3.70
CA SER A 174 -0.59 -4.15 -4.12
C SER A 174 -1.72 -5.14 -3.96
N ASP A 175 -2.88 -4.65 -3.53
CA ASP A 175 -4.11 -5.42 -3.41
C ASP A 175 -5.06 -5.22 -4.61
N VAL A 176 -4.64 -4.40 -5.58
CA VAL A 176 -5.35 -4.18 -6.85
C VAL A 176 -5.32 -5.44 -7.70
N ARG A 177 -6.49 -5.88 -8.17
CA ARG A 177 -6.64 -7.11 -8.99
C ARG A 177 -7.06 -6.83 -10.44
N ASN A 178 -7.19 -5.57 -10.81
CA ASN A 178 -7.63 -5.14 -12.13
C ASN A 178 -6.66 -5.60 -13.24
N PRO A 179 -7.16 -6.06 -14.40
CA PRO A 179 -6.35 -6.32 -15.58
C PRO A 179 -5.81 -5.02 -16.18
N LEU A 180 -4.92 -5.13 -17.16
CA LEU A 180 -4.30 -3.96 -17.79
C LEU A 180 -5.31 -3.10 -18.55
N TYR A 181 -6.20 -3.71 -19.34
CA TYR A 181 -7.17 -3.01 -20.19
C TYR A 181 -8.55 -3.66 -20.13
N GLY A 182 -9.54 -3.03 -20.75
CA GLY A 182 -10.93 -3.44 -20.78
C GLY A 182 -11.78 -2.70 -19.72
N PRO A 183 -13.06 -3.07 -19.54
CA PRO A 183 -14.00 -2.34 -18.68
C PRO A 183 -13.56 -2.24 -17.21
N GLN A 184 -12.75 -3.17 -16.75
CA GLN A 184 -12.15 -3.17 -15.41
C GLN A 184 -10.64 -2.90 -15.45
N GLY A 185 -10.11 -2.42 -16.57
CA GLY A 185 -8.70 -2.15 -16.79
C GLY A 185 -8.20 -0.86 -16.13
N ALA A 186 -6.88 -0.66 -16.24
CA ALA A 186 -6.19 0.48 -15.65
C ALA A 186 -6.78 1.83 -16.06
N ALA A 187 -7.07 2.00 -17.35
CA ALA A 187 -7.63 3.24 -17.88
C ALA A 187 -9.06 3.47 -17.39
N ALA A 188 -9.93 2.48 -17.52
CA ALA A 188 -11.34 2.60 -17.19
C ALA A 188 -11.58 2.92 -15.70
N VAL A 189 -10.80 2.29 -14.82
CA VAL A 189 -11.01 2.39 -13.37
C VAL A 189 -10.21 3.53 -12.75
N PHE A 190 -8.96 3.75 -13.17
CA PHE A 190 -8.05 4.64 -12.45
C PHE A 190 -7.67 5.93 -13.18
N ALA A 191 -7.83 6.02 -14.52
CA ALA A 191 -7.46 7.24 -15.23
C ALA A 191 -8.34 8.46 -14.94
N PRO A 192 -9.64 8.34 -14.62
CA PRO A 192 -10.47 9.51 -14.30
C PRO A 192 -9.94 10.31 -13.10
N GLN A 193 -9.50 9.68 -12.02
CA GLN A 193 -8.90 10.37 -10.85
C GLN A 193 -7.57 11.05 -11.16
N LYS A 194 -6.92 10.65 -12.27
CA LYS A 194 -5.67 11.23 -12.80
C LYS A 194 -5.93 12.33 -13.84
N GLY A 195 -7.17 12.75 -13.98
CA GLY A 195 -7.58 13.85 -14.86
C GLY A 195 -8.07 13.44 -16.25
N ALA A 196 -8.20 12.14 -16.56
CA ALA A 196 -8.67 11.71 -17.87
C ALA A 196 -10.16 12.00 -18.10
N THR A 197 -10.48 12.56 -19.24
CA THR A 197 -11.84 12.66 -19.78
C THR A 197 -12.35 11.28 -20.28
N PRO A 198 -13.67 11.07 -20.44
CA PRO A 198 -14.17 9.80 -20.98
C PRO A 198 -13.59 9.41 -22.35
N ALA A 199 -13.31 10.38 -23.22
CA ALA A 199 -12.68 10.14 -24.52
C ALA A 199 -11.22 9.70 -24.37
N GLU A 200 -10.49 10.29 -23.45
CA GLU A 200 -9.10 9.90 -23.14
C GLU A 200 -9.03 8.53 -22.49
N VAL A 201 -9.98 8.15 -21.66
CA VAL A 201 -10.07 6.78 -21.10
C VAL A 201 -10.14 5.74 -22.22
N VAL A 202 -10.97 5.94 -23.23
CA VAL A 202 -11.07 5.03 -24.39
C VAL A 202 -9.74 4.98 -25.17
N HIS A 203 -9.11 6.14 -25.37
CA HIS A 203 -7.81 6.23 -26.04
C HIS A 203 -6.70 5.51 -25.26
N LEU A 204 -6.65 5.72 -23.95
CA LEU A 204 -5.67 5.07 -23.06
C LEU A 204 -5.85 3.55 -23.02
N ASP A 205 -7.09 3.07 -22.92
CA ASP A 205 -7.39 1.65 -22.93
C ASP A 205 -6.89 0.97 -24.23
N ALA A 206 -7.20 1.55 -25.37
CA ALA A 206 -6.73 1.08 -26.67
C ALA A 206 -5.19 1.16 -26.78
N ARG A 207 -4.53 2.16 -26.18
CA ARG A 207 -3.07 2.27 -26.13
C ARG A 207 -2.46 1.14 -25.30
N LEU A 208 -3.02 0.86 -24.13
CA LEU A 208 -2.56 -0.23 -23.26
C LEU A 208 -2.74 -1.60 -23.91
N GLN A 209 -3.87 -1.81 -24.60
CA GLN A 209 -4.10 -3.05 -25.35
C GLN A 209 -3.06 -3.26 -26.46
N ARG A 210 -2.76 -2.21 -27.25
CA ARG A 210 -1.71 -2.29 -28.29
C ARG A 210 -0.33 -2.58 -27.70
N LEU A 211 0.00 -1.93 -26.56
CA LEU A 211 1.25 -2.17 -25.84
C LEU A 211 1.36 -3.64 -25.42
N ALA A 212 0.31 -4.21 -24.84
CA ALA A 212 0.27 -5.62 -24.45
C ALA A 212 0.48 -6.56 -25.65
N GLN A 213 -0.21 -6.31 -26.77
CA GLN A 213 -0.06 -7.12 -27.99
C GLN A 213 1.37 -7.11 -28.54
N HIS A 214 2.05 -5.95 -28.53
CA HIS A 214 3.44 -5.85 -28.96
C HIS A 214 4.39 -6.60 -28.02
N ALA A 215 4.19 -6.42 -26.71
CA ALA A 215 4.98 -7.11 -25.70
C ALA A 215 4.80 -8.63 -25.77
N ALA A 216 3.56 -9.11 -25.91
CA ALA A 216 3.26 -10.54 -26.03
C ALA A 216 3.95 -11.19 -27.23
N ARG A 217 3.94 -10.52 -28.40
CA ARG A 217 4.66 -11.02 -29.61
C ARG A 217 6.16 -11.12 -29.38
N ARG A 218 6.74 -10.16 -28.65
CA ARG A 218 8.20 -10.16 -28.42
C ARG A 218 8.62 -11.13 -27.33
N MET A 219 7.83 -11.26 -26.28
CA MET A 219 8.19 -12.04 -25.08
C MET A 219 7.68 -13.48 -25.14
N GLY A 220 6.76 -13.81 -26.05
CA GLY A 220 6.18 -15.14 -26.20
C GLY A 220 5.12 -15.50 -25.14
N HIS A 221 4.70 -14.54 -24.29
CA HIS A 221 3.65 -14.70 -23.27
C HIS A 221 2.94 -13.37 -23.04
N ASP A 222 1.76 -13.40 -22.44
CA ASP A 222 0.94 -12.23 -22.15
C ASP A 222 0.46 -12.22 -20.68
N CYS A 223 0.83 -11.18 -19.94
CA CYS A 223 0.44 -10.96 -18.55
C CYS A 223 -0.68 -9.90 -18.41
N SER A 224 -1.24 -9.39 -19.50
CA SER A 224 -2.17 -8.26 -19.47
C SER A 224 -3.46 -8.52 -18.69
N MET A 225 -3.92 -9.77 -18.65
CA MET A 225 -5.13 -10.18 -17.95
C MET A 225 -4.84 -10.76 -16.55
N LEU A 226 -3.58 -10.80 -16.12
CA LEU A 226 -3.26 -11.24 -14.75
C LEU A 226 -3.76 -10.24 -13.72
N PRO A 227 -4.23 -10.73 -12.55
CA PRO A 227 -4.59 -9.85 -11.44
C PRO A 227 -3.46 -8.88 -11.09
N GLY A 228 -3.78 -7.59 -11.02
CA GLY A 228 -2.80 -6.55 -10.71
C GLY A 228 -2.04 -5.95 -11.89
N ALA A 229 -2.23 -6.48 -13.11
CA ALA A 229 -1.62 -5.89 -14.31
C ALA A 229 -2.02 -4.42 -14.51
N GLY A 230 -3.24 -4.04 -14.11
CA GLY A 230 -3.73 -2.65 -14.18
C GLY A 230 -3.24 -1.74 -13.06
N ALA A 231 -2.62 -2.26 -12.03
CA ALA A 231 -2.13 -1.46 -10.91
C ALA A 231 -1.15 -0.37 -11.38
N ALA A 232 -1.23 0.80 -10.75
CA ALA A 232 -0.37 1.95 -11.07
C ALA A 232 -0.37 2.34 -12.56
N GLY A 233 -1.56 2.31 -13.20
CA GLY A 233 -1.68 2.67 -14.61
C GLY A 233 -0.95 1.74 -15.57
N GLY A 234 -0.76 0.47 -15.16
CA GLY A 234 -0.10 -0.57 -15.92
C GLY A 234 1.39 -0.77 -15.59
N LEU A 235 1.94 -0.08 -14.59
CA LEU A 235 3.26 -0.44 -14.06
C LEU A 235 3.28 -1.90 -13.57
N GLY A 236 2.18 -2.37 -12.91
CA GLY A 236 2.02 -3.77 -12.54
C GLY A 236 2.21 -4.71 -13.71
N TYR A 237 1.60 -4.40 -14.87
CA TYR A 237 1.80 -5.17 -16.10
C TYR A 237 3.26 -5.19 -16.53
N ALA A 238 3.94 -4.05 -16.55
CA ALA A 238 5.33 -4.00 -16.99
C ALA A 238 6.23 -4.91 -16.14
N PHE A 239 6.06 -4.89 -14.83
CA PHE A 239 6.81 -5.77 -13.93
C PHE A 239 6.47 -7.25 -14.13
N LEU A 240 5.18 -7.60 -14.25
CA LEU A 240 4.75 -8.98 -14.51
C LEU A 240 5.29 -9.49 -15.85
N GLN A 241 5.14 -8.71 -16.91
CA GLN A 241 5.46 -9.08 -18.28
C GLN A 241 6.96 -9.21 -18.53
N TYR A 242 7.73 -8.22 -18.07
CA TYR A 242 9.15 -8.11 -18.44
C TYR A 242 10.10 -8.68 -17.38
N PHE A 243 9.75 -8.56 -16.10
CA PHE A 243 10.65 -8.98 -15.01
C PHE A 243 10.22 -10.27 -14.33
N GLY A 244 9.02 -10.80 -14.63
CA GLY A 244 8.51 -12.00 -13.96
C GLY A 244 8.17 -11.77 -12.49
N ALA A 245 7.74 -10.55 -12.17
CA ALA A 245 7.39 -10.15 -10.82
C ALA A 245 6.23 -10.96 -10.24
N GLN A 246 6.14 -11.00 -8.93
CA GLN A 246 5.04 -11.63 -8.18
C GLN A 246 4.22 -10.56 -7.45
N MET A 247 2.89 -10.65 -7.56
CA MET A 247 1.98 -9.79 -6.79
C MET A 247 1.78 -10.40 -5.40
N GLN A 248 1.89 -9.56 -4.39
CA GLN A 248 1.58 -9.91 -2.99
C GLN A 248 0.82 -8.75 -2.33
N SER A 249 0.00 -9.06 -1.35
CA SER A 249 -0.64 -8.04 -0.53
C SER A 249 0.42 -7.18 0.18
N GLY A 250 0.31 -5.87 0.05
CA GLY A 250 1.18 -4.93 0.77
C GLY A 250 1.06 -5.08 2.28
N ALA A 251 -0.15 -5.30 2.76
CA ALA A 251 -0.42 -5.54 4.18
C ALA A 251 0.26 -6.83 4.67
N ASP A 252 0.13 -7.94 3.94
CA ASP A 252 0.78 -9.21 4.33
C ASP A 252 2.29 -9.11 4.33
N LEU A 253 2.88 -8.50 3.30
CA LEU A 253 4.33 -8.27 3.23
C LEU A 253 4.85 -7.49 4.43
N LEU A 254 4.11 -6.45 4.84
CA LEU A 254 4.52 -5.63 5.98
C LEU A 254 4.32 -6.35 7.31
N LEU A 255 3.23 -7.08 7.48
CA LEU A 255 3.00 -7.91 8.67
C LEU A 255 4.07 -8.99 8.82
N ASP A 256 4.53 -9.60 7.70
CA ASP A 256 5.66 -10.54 7.70
C ASP A 256 6.97 -9.85 8.10
N ALA A 257 7.24 -8.67 7.52
CA ALA A 257 8.44 -7.90 7.85
C ALA A 257 8.51 -7.48 9.34
N LEU A 258 7.35 -7.32 9.97
CA LEU A 258 7.20 -6.98 11.38
C LEU A 258 7.17 -8.21 12.32
N ASP A 259 7.36 -9.43 11.80
CA ASP A 259 7.22 -10.68 12.58
C ASP A 259 5.88 -10.74 13.35
N PHE A 260 4.80 -10.29 12.70
CA PHE A 260 3.49 -10.11 13.35
C PHE A 260 2.99 -11.40 14.01
N ASP A 261 3.10 -12.53 13.32
CA ASP A 261 2.64 -13.84 13.83
C ASP A 261 3.40 -14.27 15.11
N THR A 262 4.68 -13.90 15.23
CA THR A 262 5.44 -14.15 16.45
C THR A 262 4.98 -13.25 17.61
N ARG A 263 4.66 -12.00 17.31
CA ARG A 263 4.16 -11.02 18.30
C ARG A 263 2.77 -11.37 18.82
N LEU A 264 1.95 -12.03 17.99
CA LEU A 264 0.61 -12.52 18.39
C LEU A 264 0.67 -13.58 19.50
N ARG A 265 1.74 -14.38 19.61
CA ARG A 265 1.79 -15.51 20.54
C ARG A 265 1.55 -15.12 22.01
N ASP A 266 1.97 -13.93 22.40
CA ASP A 266 1.86 -13.44 23.79
C ASP A 266 0.80 -12.35 23.92
N ALA A 267 0.05 -12.04 22.85
CA ALA A 267 -0.93 -10.97 22.86
C ALA A 267 -2.27 -11.48 23.40
N ALA A 268 -2.84 -10.74 24.34
CA ALA A 268 -4.20 -10.98 24.85
C ALA A 268 -5.25 -10.38 23.88
N LEU A 269 -4.87 -9.34 23.15
CA LEU A 269 -5.77 -8.62 22.25
C LEU A 269 -5.00 -7.96 21.12
N VAL A 270 -5.60 -7.93 19.93
CA VAL A 270 -5.17 -7.07 18.82
C VAL A 270 -6.23 -6.01 18.58
N ILE A 271 -5.82 -4.77 18.41
CA ILE A 271 -6.69 -3.68 17.98
C ILE A 271 -6.15 -3.14 16.65
N THR A 272 -7.01 -3.15 15.65
CA THR A 272 -6.74 -2.61 14.31
C THR A 272 -7.77 -1.54 13.96
N GLY A 273 -7.58 -0.85 12.86
CA GLY A 273 -8.54 0.14 12.41
C GLY A 273 -8.11 0.90 11.16
N GLU A 274 -9.04 1.70 10.67
CA GLU A 274 -8.88 2.54 9.48
C GLU A 274 -9.82 3.75 9.55
N GLY A 275 -9.70 4.70 8.62
CA GLY A 275 -10.56 5.88 8.59
C GLY A 275 -12.06 5.56 8.43
N SER A 276 -12.40 4.60 7.56
CA SER A 276 -13.79 4.16 7.33
C SER A 276 -13.84 2.67 7.07
N ALA A 277 -14.52 1.95 7.96
CA ALA A 277 -14.69 0.51 7.92
C ALA A 277 -16.09 0.12 7.40
N ASP A 278 -16.10 -0.69 6.35
CA ASP A 278 -17.31 -1.18 5.68
C ASP A 278 -17.07 -2.59 5.08
N LYS A 279 -17.92 -3.01 4.13
CA LYS A 279 -17.72 -4.27 3.39
C LYS A 279 -16.39 -4.34 2.64
N GLN A 280 -15.86 -3.21 2.19
CA GLN A 280 -14.58 -3.17 1.48
C GLN A 280 -13.41 -3.49 2.41
N THR A 281 -13.54 -3.24 3.71
CA THR A 281 -12.58 -3.66 4.73
C THR A 281 -12.29 -5.17 4.62
N LEU A 282 -13.34 -5.98 4.43
CA LEU A 282 -13.25 -7.43 4.29
C LEU A 282 -12.75 -7.91 2.91
N MET A 283 -12.53 -6.98 1.98
CA MET A 283 -12.06 -7.28 0.62
C MET A 283 -10.54 -7.16 0.46
N GLY A 284 -9.78 -7.20 1.56
CA GLY A 284 -8.32 -7.21 1.52
C GLY A 284 -7.64 -5.93 2.00
N LYS A 285 -8.33 -5.04 2.73
CA LYS A 285 -7.66 -3.93 3.40
C LYS A 285 -6.88 -4.42 4.63
N LEU A 286 -5.97 -3.60 5.16
CA LEU A 286 -5.12 -3.96 6.30
C LEU A 286 -5.88 -4.57 7.49
N PRO A 287 -7.01 -4.03 7.97
CA PRO A 287 -7.71 -4.64 9.11
C PRO A 287 -8.17 -6.08 8.85
N TRP A 288 -8.46 -6.43 7.60
CA TRP A 288 -8.78 -7.79 7.22
C TRP A 288 -7.59 -8.75 7.38
N HIS A 289 -6.42 -8.36 6.91
CA HIS A 289 -5.20 -9.17 7.05
C HIS A 289 -4.80 -9.34 8.51
N VAL A 290 -4.91 -8.28 9.32
CA VAL A 290 -4.69 -8.34 10.77
C VAL A 290 -5.66 -9.32 11.42
N LEU A 291 -6.97 -9.25 11.11
CA LEU A 291 -7.99 -10.17 11.61
C LEU A 291 -7.68 -11.62 11.26
N GLN A 292 -7.34 -11.91 9.99
CA GLN A 292 -7.04 -13.27 9.54
C GLN A 292 -5.85 -13.89 10.29
N ARG A 293 -4.82 -13.11 10.56
CA ARG A 293 -3.66 -13.58 11.33
C ARG A 293 -3.98 -13.74 12.81
N ALA A 294 -4.72 -12.81 13.40
CA ALA A 294 -5.20 -12.91 14.78
C ALA A 294 -6.08 -14.17 14.99
N GLN A 295 -7.00 -14.46 14.06
CA GLN A 295 -7.83 -15.67 14.10
C GLN A 295 -7.00 -16.96 14.04
N LYS A 296 -5.98 -17.02 13.17
CA LYS A 296 -5.07 -18.17 13.11
C LYS A 296 -4.30 -18.40 14.41
N ALA A 297 -3.98 -17.32 15.11
CA ALA A 297 -3.29 -17.35 16.40
C ALA A 297 -4.25 -17.49 17.60
N HIS A 298 -5.57 -17.55 17.36
CA HIS A 298 -6.62 -17.57 18.39
C HIS A 298 -6.58 -16.35 19.32
N VAL A 299 -6.13 -15.19 18.81
CA VAL A 299 -6.11 -13.93 19.54
C VAL A 299 -7.34 -13.10 19.17
N PRO A 300 -8.11 -12.59 20.14
CA PRO A 300 -9.21 -11.68 19.86
C PRO A 300 -8.75 -10.44 19.09
N CYS A 301 -9.57 -9.99 18.11
CA CYS A 301 -9.29 -8.82 17.32
C CYS A 301 -10.46 -7.84 17.34
N CYS A 302 -10.19 -6.58 17.70
CA CYS A 302 -11.16 -5.49 17.69
C CYS A 302 -10.82 -4.47 16.61
N LEU A 303 -11.86 -3.83 16.07
CA LEU A 303 -11.75 -2.79 15.05
C LEU A 303 -12.21 -1.44 15.60
N LEU A 304 -11.39 -0.41 15.46
CA LEU A 304 -11.74 0.99 15.71
C LEU A 304 -11.62 1.78 14.40
N ALA A 305 -12.67 2.53 14.06
CA ALA A 305 -12.64 3.33 12.83
C ALA A 305 -13.31 4.69 13.01
N GLY A 306 -12.93 5.65 12.17
CA GLY A 306 -13.57 6.97 12.14
C GLY A 306 -15.06 6.87 11.78
N GLU A 307 -15.39 5.98 10.85
CA GLU A 307 -16.77 5.63 10.49
C GLU A 307 -16.89 4.10 10.40
N VAL A 308 -18.00 3.55 10.88
CA VAL A 308 -18.29 2.12 10.80
C VAL A 308 -19.65 1.91 10.15
N SER A 309 -19.62 1.32 8.96
CA SER A 309 -20.81 0.85 8.23
C SER A 309 -20.83 -0.68 8.23
N ASN A 310 -22.03 -1.28 8.03
CA ASN A 310 -22.16 -2.73 7.96
C ASN A 310 -21.56 -3.49 9.17
N ARG A 311 -21.68 -2.93 10.37
CA ARG A 311 -21.10 -3.47 11.62
C ARG A 311 -21.38 -4.97 11.82
N GLU A 312 -22.58 -5.44 11.53
CA GLU A 312 -22.94 -6.86 11.67
C GLU A 312 -22.08 -7.78 10.80
N GLU A 313 -21.74 -7.35 9.60
CA GLU A 313 -20.89 -8.13 8.68
C GLU A 313 -19.46 -8.20 9.19
N LEU A 314 -18.94 -7.10 9.74
CA LEU A 314 -17.63 -7.09 10.38
C LEU A 314 -17.56 -8.04 11.58
N LEU A 315 -18.59 -8.05 12.42
CA LEU A 315 -18.67 -8.99 13.54
C LEU A 315 -18.80 -10.45 13.08
N LYS A 316 -19.61 -10.71 12.04
CA LYS A 316 -19.73 -12.05 11.44
C LYS A 316 -18.41 -12.54 10.82
N ALA A 317 -17.57 -11.62 10.32
CA ALA A 317 -16.25 -11.95 9.81
C ALA A 317 -15.26 -12.35 10.91
N GLY A 318 -15.56 -12.01 12.18
CA GLY A 318 -14.81 -12.45 13.36
C GLY A 318 -14.18 -11.34 14.19
N PHE A 319 -14.41 -10.07 13.88
CA PHE A 319 -14.06 -9.01 14.83
C PHE A 319 -14.87 -9.17 16.11
N ARG A 320 -14.22 -9.14 17.28
CA ARG A 320 -14.86 -9.20 18.58
C ARG A 320 -15.73 -7.97 18.84
N GLU A 321 -15.23 -6.81 18.44
CA GLU A 321 -15.89 -5.50 18.45
C GLU A 321 -15.54 -4.74 17.19
N ALA A 322 -16.49 -3.94 16.68
CA ALA A 322 -16.28 -2.96 15.61
C ALA A 322 -16.94 -1.63 16.04
N LEU A 323 -16.12 -0.64 16.39
CA LEU A 323 -16.57 0.59 17.03
C LEU A 323 -16.20 1.82 16.20
N CYS A 324 -17.19 2.71 16.01
CA CYS A 324 -16.94 4.06 15.56
C CYS A 324 -16.35 4.87 16.71
N ILE A 325 -15.24 5.57 16.48
CA ILE A 325 -14.62 6.43 17.50
C ILE A 325 -15.37 7.74 17.69
N HIS A 326 -16.13 8.19 16.69
CA HIS A 326 -16.88 9.43 16.76
C HIS A 326 -18.27 9.20 17.32
N PRO A 327 -18.72 10.05 18.28
CA PRO A 327 -20.09 10.04 18.74
C PRO A 327 -21.06 10.45 17.61
N ALA A 328 -22.30 9.98 17.71
CA ALA A 328 -23.34 10.34 16.76
C ALA A 328 -23.57 11.88 16.75
N GLY A 329 -23.80 12.43 15.55
CA GLY A 329 -24.16 13.84 15.36
C GLY A 329 -23.00 14.77 14.98
N LEU A 330 -21.76 14.30 14.95
CA LEU A 330 -20.65 15.10 14.42
C LEU A 330 -20.71 15.16 12.89
N SER A 331 -20.52 16.36 12.32
CA SER A 331 -20.34 16.55 10.90
C SER A 331 -19.03 15.90 10.39
N LYS A 332 -18.95 15.58 9.09
CA LYS A 332 -17.71 15.04 8.50
C LYS A 332 -16.51 15.98 8.67
N GLU A 333 -16.75 17.28 8.61
CA GLU A 333 -15.69 18.27 8.83
C GLU A 333 -15.15 18.22 10.26
N GLU A 334 -16.03 18.08 11.26
CA GLU A 334 -15.63 17.93 12.67
C GLU A 334 -14.89 16.61 12.91
N GLN A 335 -15.35 15.51 12.29
CA GLN A 335 -14.70 14.19 12.36
C GLN A 335 -13.28 14.20 11.79
N LEU A 336 -12.98 15.05 10.80
CA LEU A 336 -11.64 15.18 10.21
C LEU A 336 -10.72 16.12 10.97
N ARG A 337 -11.20 16.79 12.03
CA ARG A 337 -10.34 17.61 12.90
C ARG A 337 -9.42 16.71 13.71
N THR A 338 -8.13 16.89 13.55
CA THR A 338 -7.09 16.08 14.18
C THR A 338 -7.29 15.93 15.69
N GLU A 339 -7.55 17.03 16.41
CA GLU A 339 -7.73 16.99 17.87
C GLU A 339 -9.01 16.26 18.29
N VAL A 340 -10.08 16.38 17.53
CA VAL A 340 -11.35 15.65 17.79
C VAL A 340 -11.12 14.15 17.62
N THR A 341 -10.45 13.76 16.55
CA THR A 341 -10.12 12.36 16.26
C THR A 341 -9.20 11.76 17.31
N LYS A 342 -8.15 12.48 17.72
CA LYS A 342 -7.23 12.04 18.78
C LYS A 342 -7.95 11.78 20.10
N ASN A 343 -8.72 12.76 20.57
CA ASN A 343 -9.45 12.64 21.83
C ASN A 343 -10.46 11.47 21.81
N ASN A 344 -11.21 11.33 20.71
CA ASN A 344 -12.19 10.27 20.57
C ASN A 344 -11.54 8.88 20.46
N LEU A 345 -10.42 8.76 19.75
CA LEU A 345 -9.70 7.50 19.61
C LEU A 345 -9.14 7.03 20.96
N SER A 346 -8.45 7.90 21.70
CA SER A 346 -7.92 7.58 23.03
C SER A 346 -9.03 7.17 23.99
N LEU A 347 -10.13 7.94 24.04
CA LEU A 347 -11.28 7.64 24.89
C LEU A 347 -11.94 6.30 24.53
N THR A 348 -12.18 6.06 23.22
CA THR A 348 -12.81 4.83 22.76
C THR A 348 -11.93 3.61 23.03
N THR A 349 -10.60 3.74 22.88
CA THR A 349 -9.65 2.69 23.24
C THR A 349 -9.73 2.36 24.72
N SER A 350 -9.71 3.35 25.61
CA SER A 350 -9.82 3.15 27.06
C SER A 350 -11.13 2.46 27.45
N GLN A 351 -12.24 2.88 26.87
CA GLN A 351 -13.56 2.27 27.09
C GLN A 351 -13.64 0.83 26.59
N LEU A 352 -13.06 0.55 25.41
CA LEU A 352 -12.99 -0.80 24.85
C LEU A 352 -12.21 -1.74 25.79
N LEU A 353 -11.02 -1.34 26.22
CA LEU A 353 -10.16 -2.15 27.09
C LEU A 353 -10.81 -2.41 28.45
N THR A 354 -11.41 -1.38 29.05
CA THR A 354 -12.15 -1.53 30.32
C THR A 354 -13.27 -2.58 30.18
N ARG A 355 -14.03 -2.56 29.09
CA ARG A 355 -15.12 -3.53 28.87
C ARG A 355 -14.56 -4.92 28.57
N PHE A 356 -13.52 -5.00 27.76
CA PHE A 356 -12.93 -6.28 27.34
C PHE A 356 -12.40 -7.06 28.53
N PHE A 357 -11.53 -6.47 29.34
CA PHE A 357 -10.93 -7.16 30.50
C PHE A 357 -11.89 -7.34 31.69
N ASN A 358 -12.90 -6.48 31.88
CA ASN A 358 -13.92 -6.68 32.89
C ASN A 358 -14.89 -7.82 32.54
N ALA A 359 -15.04 -8.16 31.25
CA ALA A 359 -15.84 -9.32 30.83
C ALA A 359 -15.10 -10.65 31.09
N GLU A 360 -13.78 -10.69 30.89
CA GLU A 360 -12.95 -11.90 31.16
C GLU A 360 -12.84 -12.26 32.65
N ILE A 361 -13.03 -11.29 33.55
CA ILE A 361 -13.03 -11.55 35.01
C ILE A 361 -14.33 -12.23 35.48
N LYS A 362 -15.37 -12.25 34.64
CA LYS A 362 -16.69 -12.80 34.98
C LYS A 362 -16.97 -14.18 34.40
N GLU A 363 -16.12 -14.68 33.51
CA GLU A 363 -16.11 -16.04 32.97
C GLU A 363 -15.10 -16.90 33.75
#